data_82d687c6560a64295409e1358fc41094
#
_entry.id   82d687c6560a64295409e1358fc41094
#
_cell.length_a   1.000
_cell.length_b   1.000
_cell.length_c   1.000
_cell.angle_alpha   90.00
_cell.angle_beta   90.00
_cell.angle_gamma   90.00
#
_symmetry.space_group_name_H-M   'P 1'
#
loop_
_entity.id
_entity.type
_entity.pdbx_description
1 polymer ?
#
loop_
_entity_poly.entity_id
_entity_poly.type
_entity_poly.pdbx_seq_one_letter_code
_entity_poly.pdbx_strand_id
1 'polypeptide(L)'
;MTSEEKKRVQYKRLIVDIKDDLDSVQKIAGYINEIAQVLENMQGPVRGADLMACAGYLHHYYTGIESVFERISRVFDGGLTSGGDYHRELLRSMTLEIPDIRPSIISRELAEELDEYRRFRHMFRHSYGSELRWRKMEPLVKGIDSTTKVLVERIFGFVQFVGKLSDSLAH
;
A
#
# COMPACT_ATOMS: atom_id res chain seq x y z
N MET A 1 8.59 6.15 -32.49
CA MET A 1 7.59 5.59 -31.56
C MET A 1 6.37 6.49 -31.55
N THR A 2 5.24 5.94 -31.93
CA THR A 2 3.95 6.66 -31.97
C THR A 2 3.46 6.99 -30.55
N SER A 3 2.43 7.84 -30.43
CA SER A 3 1.81 8.16 -29.15
C SER A 3 1.22 6.90 -28.48
N GLU A 4 0.62 6.02 -29.27
CA GLU A 4 0.04 4.76 -28.78
C GLU A 4 1.12 3.78 -28.32
N GLU A 5 2.22 3.65 -29.06
CA GLU A 5 3.35 2.85 -28.63
C GLU A 5 3.95 3.33 -27.31
N LYS A 6 4.10 4.66 -27.13
CA LYS A 6 4.57 5.24 -25.86
C LYS A 6 3.63 4.90 -24.71
N LYS A 7 2.32 5.02 -24.92
CA LYS A 7 1.29 4.71 -23.92
C LYS A 7 1.29 3.22 -23.55
N ARG A 8 1.43 2.36 -24.56
CA ARG A 8 1.57 0.90 -24.35
C ARG A 8 2.80 0.55 -23.50
N VAL A 9 3.94 1.15 -23.79
CA VAL A 9 5.17 0.97 -22.99
C VAL A 9 4.94 1.44 -21.54
N GLN A 10 4.30 2.59 -21.36
CA GLN A 10 3.95 3.13 -20.04
C GLN A 10 3.08 2.16 -19.23
N TYR A 11 2.04 1.57 -19.85
CA TYR A 11 1.18 0.59 -19.18
C TYR A 11 1.93 -0.69 -18.81
N LYS A 12 2.74 -1.23 -19.70
CA LYS A 12 3.58 -2.41 -19.40
C LYS A 12 4.55 -2.14 -18.25
N ARG A 13 5.17 -0.97 -18.25
CA ARG A 13 6.08 -0.56 -17.19
C ARG A 13 5.33 -0.44 -15.85
N LEU A 14 4.17 0.20 -15.84
CA LEU A 14 3.32 0.30 -14.65
C LEU A 14 3.00 -1.07 -14.05
N ILE A 15 2.63 -2.04 -14.88
CA ILE A 15 2.33 -3.41 -14.42
C ILE A 15 3.55 -4.04 -13.73
N VAL A 16 4.75 -3.91 -14.31
CA VAL A 16 5.99 -4.44 -13.73
C VAL A 16 6.27 -3.78 -12.39
N ASP A 17 6.21 -2.47 -12.35
CA ASP A 17 6.52 -1.69 -11.14
C ASP A 17 5.51 -1.97 -10.00
N ILE A 18 4.21 -2.10 -10.32
CA ILE A 18 3.19 -2.48 -9.33
C ILE A 18 3.47 -3.88 -8.76
N LYS A 19 3.81 -4.85 -9.61
CA LYS A 19 4.10 -6.22 -9.16
C LYS A 19 5.32 -6.26 -8.23
N ASP A 20 6.37 -5.52 -8.56
CA ASP A 20 7.57 -5.43 -7.72
C ASP A 20 7.28 -4.79 -6.36
N ASP A 21 6.53 -3.69 -6.34
CA ASP A 21 6.10 -3.05 -5.09
C ASP A 21 5.21 -3.99 -4.25
N LEU A 22 4.27 -4.72 -4.87
CA LEU A 22 3.42 -5.69 -4.16
C LEU A 22 4.21 -6.85 -3.57
N ASP A 23 5.19 -7.38 -4.30
CA ASP A 23 6.07 -8.44 -3.77
C ASP A 23 6.81 -7.96 -2.53
N SER A 24 7.27 -6.71 -2.53
CA SER A 24 7.90 -6.07 -1.37
C SER A 24 6.94 -5.92 -0.20
N VAL A 25 5.71 -5.47 -0.44
CA VAL A 25 4.65 -5.35 0.58
C VAL A 25 4.33 -6.71 1.21
N GLN A 26 4.21 -7.76 0.40
CA GLN A 26 3.93 -9.12 0.89
C GLN A 26 5.09 -9.68 1.73
N LYS A 27 6.34 -9.43 1.35
CA LYS A 27 7.52 -9.81 2.15
C LYS A 27 7.53 -9.11 3.51
N ILE A 28 7.22 -7.80 3.53
CA ILE A 28 7.15 -7.03 4.77
C ILE A 28 6.02 -7.56 5.66
N ALA A 29 4.85 -7.88 5.11
CA ALA A 29 3.77 -8.52 5.86
C ALA A 29 4.23 -9.85 6.50
N GLY A 30 5.01 -10.65 5.78
CA GLY A 30 5.63 -11.86 6.32
C GLY A 30 6.55 -11.59 7.51
N TYR A 31 7.39 -10.56 7.45
CA TYR A 31 8.25 -10.16 8.58
C TYR A 31 7.45 -9.69 9.78
N ILE A 32 6.35 -8.97 9.57
CA ILE A 32 5.43 -8.56 10.64
C ILE A 32 4.85 -9.79 11.34
N ASN A 33 4.43 -10.80 10.58
CA ASN A 33 3.91 -12.05 11.15
C ASN A 33 4.97 -12.81 11.96
N GLU A 34 6.21 -12.88 11.49
CA GLU A 34 7.31 -13.51 12.22
C GLU A 34 7.55 -12.82 13.57
N ILE A 35 7.58 -11.49 13.58
CA ILE A 35 7.73 -10.71 14.83
C ILE A 35 6.50 -10.91 15.73
N ALA A 36 5.29 -10.92 15.18
CA ALA A 36 4.07 -11.13 15.94
C ALA A 36 4.11 -12.46 16.70
N GLN A 37 4.55 -13.54 16.06
CA GLN A 37 4.70 -14.84 16.71
C GLN A 37 5.70 -14.80 17.87
N VAL A 38 6.81 -14.08 17.71
CA VAL A 38 7.79 -13.89 18.80
C VAL A 38 7.16 -13.15 19.97
N LEU A 39 6.42 -12.07 19.69
CA LEU A 39 5.80 -11.22 20.72
C LEU A 39 4.66 -11.93 21.45
N GLU A 40 3.86 -12.73 20.76
CA GLU A 40 2.77 -13.52 21.36
C GLU A 40 3.28 -14.63 22.29
N ASN A 41 4.46 -15.20 22.00
CA ASN A 41 5.08 -16.26 22.78
C ASN A 41 6.00 -15.73 23.91
N MET A 42 6.21 -14.43 23.99
CA MET A 42 7.05 -13.83 25.02
C MET A 42 6.37 -13.86 26.41
N GLN A 43 7.12 -14.31 27.41
CA GLN A 43 6.75 -14.12 28.81
C GLN A 43 7.36 -12.82 29.33
N GLY A 44 6.52 -11.87 29.68
CA GLY A 44 6.93 -10.58 30.22
C GLY A 44 6.70 -9.39 29.26
N PRO A 45 7.21 -8.20 29.62
CA PRO A 45 7.00 -7.00 28.82
C PRO A 45 7.73 -7.06 27.48
N VAL A 46 7.12 -6.53 26.43
CA VAL A 46 7.72 -6.43 25.09
C VAL A 46 8.98 -5.58 25.14
N ARG A 47 10.08 -6.08 24.60
CA ARG A 47 11.35 -5.34 24.54
C ARG A 47 11.22 -4.17 23.57
N GLY A 48 11.85 -3.05 23.90
CA GLY A 48 11.85 -1.85 23.04
C GLY A 48 12.42 -2.10 21.65
N ALA A 49 13.43 -2.96 21.53
CA ALA A 49 14.00 -3.33 20.22
C ALA A 49 13.01 -4.08 19.32
N ASP A 50 12.23 -5.00 19.85
CA ASP A 50 11.22 -5.76 19.09
C ASP A 50 10.06 -4.85 18.70
N LEU A 51 9.67 -3.94 19.58
CA LEU A 51 8.66 -2.94 19.33
C LEU A 51 9.07 -2.00 18.18
N MET A 52 10.32 -1.53 18.20
CA MET A 52 10.87 -0.66 17.17
C MET A 52 10.98 -1.39 15.83
N ALA A 53 11.41 -2.65 15.81
CA ALA A 53 11.46 -3.45 14.59
C ALA A 53 10.07 -3.62 13.97
N CYS A 54 9.07 -3.97 14.77
CA CYS A 54 7.69 -4.10 14.32
C CYS A 54 7.13 -2.77 13.78
N ALA A 55 7.37 -1.68 14.49
CA ALA A 55 6.96 -0.33 14.06
C ALA A 55 7.61 0.07 12.72
N GLY A 56 8.89 -0.23 12.55
CA GLY A 56 9.61 -0.01 11.30
C GLY A 56 9.02 -0.79 10.13
N TYR A 57 8.66 -2.06 10.33
CA TYR A 57 7.99 -2.86 9.30
C TYR A 57 6.59 -2.35 8.98
N LEU A 58 5.80 -1.96 9.96
CA LEU A 58 4.48 -1.35 9.72
C LEU A 58 4.60 -0.04 8.92
N HIS A 59 5.61 0.78 9.23
CA HIS A 59 5.94 1.98 8.46
C HIS A 59 6.26 1.64 6.99
N HIS A 60 7.15 0.68 6.76
CA HIS A 60 7.54 0.25 5.41
C HIS A 60 6.39 -0.42 4.65
N TYR A 61 5.54 -1.17 5.34
CA TYR A 61 4.37 -1.79 4.76
C TYR A 61 3.46 -0.77 4.08
N TYR A 62 3.05 0.26 4.81
CA TYR A 62 2.19 1.30 4.23
C TYR A 62 2.92 2.16 3.19
N THR A 63 4.21 2.41 3.36
CA THR A 63 5.01 3.12 2.36
C THR A 63 5.03 2.38 1.02
N GLY A 64 5.14 1.06 1.03
CA GLY A 64 5.07 0.24 -0.18
C GLY A 64 3.69 0.29 -0.85
N ILE A 65 2.62 0.25 -0.08
CA ILE A 65 1.25 0.40 -0.59
C ILE A 65 1.05 1.78 -1.24
N GLU A 66 1.50 2.82 -0.58
CA GLU A 66 1.41 4.18 -1.09
C GLU A 66 2.19 4.36 -2.39
N SER A 67 3.34 3.70 -2.54
CA SER A 67 4.11 3.69 -3.80
C SER A 67 3.29 3.14 -4.96
N VAL A 68 2.53 2.06 -4.74
CA VAL A 68 1.61 1.52 -5.76
C VAL A 68 0.57 2.56 -6.15
N PHE A 69 -0.06 3.20 -5.17
CA PHE A 69 -1.10 4.21 -5.42
C PHE A 69 -0.56 5.45 -6.16
N GLU A 70 0.65 5.90 -5.80
CA GLU A 70 1.32 7.01 -6.49
C GLU A 70 1.61 6.70 -7.95
N ARG A 71 2.07 5.47 -8.26
CA ARG A 71 2.29 5.04 -9.64
C ARG A 71 1.01 5.06 -10.46
N ILE A 72 -0.08 4.53 -9.90
CA ILE A 72 -1.40 4.54 -10.53
C ILE A 72 -1.87 5.98 -10.77
N SER A 73 -1.84 6.81 -9.74
CA SER A 73 -2.25 8.21 -9.83
C SER A 73 -1.45 9.00 -10.87
N ARG A 74 -0.15 8.78 -10.95
CA ARG A 74 0.71 9.46 -11.93
C ARG A 74 0.36 9.10 -13.38
N VAL A 75 -0.04 7.85 -13.63
CA VAL A 75 -0.36 7.38 -14.98
C VAL A 75 -1.78 7.74 -15.40
N PHE A 76 -2.74 7.64 -14.48
CA PHE A 76 -4.16 7.78 -14.80
C PHE A 76 -4.78 9.10 -14.35
N ASP A 77 -4.33 9.67 -13.24
CA ASP A 77 -4.97 10.84 -12.64
C ASP A 77 -4.16 12.13 -12.88
N GLY A 78 -3.04 12.04 -13.60
CA GLY A 78 -2.10 13.16 -13.77
C GLY A 78 -1.26 13.48 -12.53
N GLY A 79 -1.32 12.64 -11.51
CA GLY A 79 -0.70 12.86 -10.21
C GLY A 79 -1.54 13.78 -9.31
N LEU A 80 -1.28 13.72 -8.02
CA LEU A 80 -1.87 14.62 -7.04
C LEU A 80 -0.86 15.71 -6.66
N THR A 81 -1.37 16.91 -6.40
CA THR A 81 -0.54 18.00 -5.89
C THR A 81 -0.12 17.73 -4.45
N SER A 82 1.16 17.94 -4.15
CA SER A 82 1.67 17.83 -2.79
C SER A 82 1.03 18.88 -1.86
N GLY A 83 0.60 18.45 -0.67
CA GLY A 83 -0.01 19.31 0.34
C GLY A 83 -0.12 18.57 1.67
N GLY A 84 -0.59 19.24 2.72
CA GLY A 84 -0.69 18.67 4.07
C GLY A 84 -1.55 17.40 4.15
N ASP A 85 -2.56 17.26 3.27
CA ASP A 85 -3.48 16.12 3.21
C ASP A 85 -3.15 15.15 2.07
N TYR A 86 -2.00 15.26 1.41
CA TYR A 86 -1.63 14.47 0.24
C TYR A 86 -1.84 12.97 0.43
N HIS A 87 -1.34 12.42 1.51
CA HIS A 87 -1.40 10.98 1.78
C HIS A 87 -2.84 10.48 1.96
N ARG A 88 -3.68 11.27 2.62
CA ARG A 88 -5.11 10.97 2.79
C ARG A 88 -5.88 11.10 1.49
N GLU A 89 -5.63 12.14 0.71
CA GLU A 89 -6.28 12.35 -0.58
C GLU A 89 -5.86 11.28 -1.60
N LEU A 90 -4.60 10.84 -1.58
CA LEU A 90 -4.15 9.73 -2.44
C LEU A 90 -4.92 8.45 -2.12
N LEU A 91 -5.02 8.08 -0.84
CA LEU A 91 -5.79 6.89 -0.41
C LEU A 91 -7.27 7.01 -0.81
N ARG A 92 -7.88 8.18 -0.59
CA ARG A 92 -9.27 8.45 -0.97
C ARG A 92 -9.47 8.34 -2.48
N SER A 93 -8.56 8.88 -3.29
CA SER A 93 -8.69 8.84 -4.76
C SER A 93 -8.73 7.42 -5.32
N MET A 94 -8.10 6.46 -4.64
CA MET A 94 -8.11 5.05 -5.05
C MET A 94 -9.48 4.38 -4.87
N THR A 95 -10.36 4.93 -4.06
CA THR A 95 -11.74 4.44 -3.90
C THR A 95 -12.71 4.94 -4.97
N LEU A 96 -12.29 5.91 -5.78
CA LEU A 96 -13.14 6.55 -6.76
C LEU A 96 -12.91 5.94 -8.15
N GLU A 97 -14.00 5.73 -8.87
CA GLU A 97 -13.96 5.53 -10.31
C GLU A 97 -13.77 6.88 -11.01
N ILE A 98 -12.94 6.90 -12.04
CA ILE A 98 -12.83 8.03 -12.96
C ILE A 98 -13.45 7.58 -14.28
N PRO A 99 -14.67 8.05 -14.65
CA PRO A 99 -15.36 7.62 -15.86
C PRO A 99 -14.45 7.74 -17.09
N ASP A 100 -14.51 6.76 -17.97
CA ASP A 100 -13.73 6.66 -19.22
C ASP A 100 -12.19 6.58 -19.03
N ILE A 101 -11.70 6.59 -17.79
CA ILE A 101 -10.26 6.57 -17.49
C ILE A 101 -9.87 5.33 -16.73
N ARG A 102 -10.44 5.09 -15.55
CA ARG A 102 -10.13 3.91 -14.73
C ARG A 102 -11.23 3.54 -13.73
N PRO A 103 -11.35 2.26 -13.37
CA PRO A 103 -12.21 1.84 -12.26
C PRO A 103 -11.66 2.31 -10.92
N SER A 104 -12.45 2.14 -9.87
CA SER A 104 -11.92 2.20 -8.49
C SER A 104 -10.91 1.08 -8.26
N ILE A 105 -9.85 1.36 -7.52
CA ILE A 105 -8.76 0.42 -7.25
C ILE A 105 -9.10 -0.44 -6.03
N ILE A 106 -9.56 0.21 -4.96
CA ILE A 106 -9.89 -0.42 -3.68
C ILE A 106 -11.32 -0.06 -3.26
N SER A 107 -11.90 -0.85 -2.37
CA SER A 107 -13.18 -0.53 -1.76
C SER A 107 -13.02 0.52 -0.65
N ARG A 108 -14.13 1.10 -0.21
CA ARG A 108 -14.12 2.03 0.93
C ARG A 108 -13.73 1.35 2.22
N GLU A 109 -14.19 0.13 2.42
CA GLU A 109 -13.86 -0.70 3.60
C GLU A 109 -12.36 -0.96 3.68
N LEU A 110 -11.74 -1.36 2.57
CA LEU A 110 -10.29 -1.54 2.54
C LEU A 110 -9.54 -0.21 2.76
N ALA A 111 -10.05 0.89 2.24
CA ALA A 111 -9.46 2.21 2.47
C ALA A 111 -9.51 2.61 3.95
N GLU A 112 -10.58 2.30 4.67
CA GLU A 112 -10.68 2.53 6.12
C GLU A 112 -9.65 1.70 6.89
N GLU A 113 -9.47 0.42 6.54
CA GLU A 113 -8.43 -0.42 7.13
C GLU A 113 -7.02 0.15 6.84
N LEU A 114 -6.75 0.52 5.59
CA LEU A 114 -5.46 1.09 5.20
C LEU A 114 -5.20 2.47 5.84
N ASP A 115 -6.24 3.23 6.16
CA ASP A 115 -6.11 4.51 6.84
C ASP A 115 -5.53 4.36 8.26
N GLU A 116 -5.80 3.25 8.94
CA GLU A 116 -5.19 2.97 10.24
C GLU A 116 -3.67 2.78 10.10
N TYR A 117 -3.18 2.09 9.07
CA TYR A 117 -1.74 1.96 8.78
C TYR A 117 -1.12 3.30 8.38
N ARG A 118 -1.83 4.13 7.61
CA ARG A 118 -1.39 5.48 7.24
C ARG A 118 -1.22 6.37 8.47
N ARG A 119 -2.19 6.35 9.38
CA ARG A 119 -2.14 7.11 10.65
C ARG A 119 -1.00 6.64 11.54
N PHE A 120 -0.81 5.33 11.64
CA PHE A 120 0.31 4.77 12.38
C PHE A 120 1.65 5.24 11.81
N ARG A 121 1.82 5.20 10.47
CA ARG A 121 3.03 5.69 9.82
C ARG A 121 3.26 7.17 10.10
N HIS A 122 2.23 7.98 10.05
CA HIS A 122 2.34 9.41 10.36
C HIS A 122 2.81 9.64 11.81
N MET A 123 2.20 8.96 12.76
CA MET A 123 2.62 9.01 14.17
C MET A 123 4.08 8.55 14.33
N PHE A 124 4.46 7.42 13.75
CA PHE A 124 5.81 6.88 13.87
C PHE A 124 6.89 7.82 13.34
N ARG A 125 6.64 8.51 12.24
CA ARG A 125 7.58 9.49 11.66
C ARG A 125 7.79 10.73 12.54
N HIS A 126 6.85 11.06 13.38
CA HIS A 126 6.86 12.30 14.18
C HIS A 126 7.12 12.08 15.68
N SER A 127 7.17 10.84 16.16
CA SER A 127 7.20 10.55 17.60
C SER A 127 8.56 10.17 18.18
N TYR A 128 9.62 10.14 17.41
CA TYR A 128 10.97 9.71 17.85
C TYR A 128 11.00 8.38 18.64
N GLY A 129 9.99 7.53 18.46
CA GLY A 129 9.89 6.23 19.11
C GLY A 129 9.46 6.24 20.58
N SER A 130 9.34 7.39 21.23
CA SER A 130 8.97 7.50 22.66
C SER A 130 7.51 7.10 22.96
N GLU A 131 6.64 7.08 21.95
CA GLU A 131 5.21 6.79 22.09
C GLU A 131 4.83 5.39 21.59
N LEU A 132 5.80 4.55 21.21
CA LEU A 132 5.52 3.20 20.73
C LEU A 132 4.96 2.34 21.87
N ARG A 133 3.78 1.78 21.63
CA ARG A 133 3.11 0.87 22.57
C ARG A 133 2.55 -0.31 21.80
N TRP A 134 2.87 -1.52 22.23
CA TRP A 134 2.36 -2.75 21.62
C TRP A 134 0.82 -2.73 21.48
N ARG A 135 0.13 -2.29 22.49
CA ARG A 135 -1.34 -2.18 22.50
C ARG A 135 -1.92 -1.40 21.32
N LYS A 136 -1.19 -0.39 20.82
CA LYS A 136 -1.60 0.39 19.64
C LYS A 136 -1.25 -0.30 18.32
N MET A 137 -0.24 -1.12 18.31
CA MET A 137 0.27 -1.81 17.13
C MET A 137 -0.41 -3.15 16.91
N GLU A 138 -0.78 -3.83 17.98
CA GLU A 138 -1.35 -5.17 17.96
C GLU A 138 -2.53 -5.34 16.99
N PRO A 139 -3.53 -4.45 16.92
CA PRO A 139 -4.62 -4.58 15.95
C PRO A 139 -4.16 -4.54 14.51
N LEU A 140 -3.16 -3.71 14.19
CA LEU A 140 -2.57 -3.60 12.85
C LEU A 140 -1.81 -4.88 12.49
N VAL A 141 -1.03 -5.40 13.43
CA VAL A 141 -0.28 -6.64 13.26
C VAL A 141 -1.21 -7.82 13.05
N LYS A 142 -2.27 -7.94 13.84
CA LYS A 142 -3.27 -9.02 13.71
C LYS A 142 -4.07 -8.94 12.41
N GLY A 143 -4.30 -7.76 11.88
CA GLY A 143 -5.03 -7.55 10.63
C GLY A 143 -4.18 -7.70 9.38
N ILE A 144 -2.84 -7.82 9.49
CA ILE A 144 -1.94 -7.68 8.34
C ILE A 144 -2.22 -8.68 7.22
N ASP A 145 -2.49 -9.94 7.54
CA ASP A 145 -2.72 -10.98 6.53
C ASP A 145 -4.02 -10.78 5.77
N SER A 146 -5.13 -10.51 6.48
CA SER A 146 -6.42 -10.29 5.85
C SER A 146 -6.42 -9.02 4.99
N THR A 147 -5.85 -7.94 5.50
CA THR A 147 -5.72 -6.68 4.75
C THR A 147 -4.84 -6.85 3.52
N THR A 148 -3.69 -7.53 3.64
CA THR A 148 -2.78 -7.79 2.52
C THR A 148 -3.44 -8.64 1.45
N LYS A 149 -4.16 -9.69 1.84
CA LYS A 149 -4.86 -10.57 0.90
C LYS A 149 -5.87 -9.79 0.05
N VAL A 150 -6.73 -9.01 0.68
CA VAL A 150 -7.75 -8.21 -0.01
C VAL A 150 -7.08 -7.16 -0.91
N LEU A 151 -6.03 -6.49 -0.42
CA LEU A 151 -5.27 -5.52 -1.20
C LEU A 151 -4.69 -6.15 -2.47
N VAL A 152 -4.01 -7.28 -2.34
CA VAL A 152 -3.38 -7.98 -3.48
C VAL A 152 -4.41 -8.40 -4.52
N GLU A 153 -5.55 -8.93 -4.09
CA GLU A 153 -6.66 -9.31 -4.99
C GLU A 153 -7.18 -8.09 -5.78
N ARG A 154 -7.37 -6.96 -5.10
CA ARG A 154 -7.84 -5.72 -5.72
C ARG A 154 -6.84 -5.15 -6.72
N ILE A 155 -5.57 -5.03 -6.32
CA ILE A 155 -4.52 -4.52 -7.20
C ILE A 155 -4.31 -5.46 -8.39
N PHE A 156 -4.40 -6.78 -8.21
CA PHE A 156 -4.30 -7.72 -9.31
C PHE A 156 -5.44 -7.54 -10.34
N GLY A 157 -6.66 -7.30 -9.89
CA GLY A 157 -7.77 -6.94 -10.78
C GLY A 157 -7.50 -5.67 -11.59
N PHE A 158 -6.91 -4.66 -10.96
CA PHE A 158 -6.49 -3.45 -11.67
C PHE A 158 -5.35 -3.70 -12.68
N VAL A 159 -4.38 -4.53 -12.32
CA VAL A 159 -3.29 -4.93 -13.24
C VAL A 159 -3.86 -5.61 -14.49
N GLN A 160 -4.89 -6.45 -14.35
CA GLN A 160 -5.58 -7.08 -15.48
C GLN A 160 -6.29 -6.03 -16.36
N PHE A 161 -6.93 -5.04 -15.75
CA PHE A 161 -7.52 -3.92 -16.49
C PHE A 161 -6.47 -3.17 -17.32
N VAL A 162 -5.33 -2.82 -16.73
CA VAL A 162 -4.22 -2.14 -17.43
C VAL A 162 -3.65 -3.02 -18.54
N GLY A 163 -3.58 -4.34 -18.34
CA GLY A 163 -3.16 -5.30 -19.36
C GLY A 163 -4.07 -5.24 -20.60
N LYS A 164 -5.38 -5.28 -20.40
CA LYS A 164 -6.36 -5.15 -21.49
C LYS A 164 -6.23 -3.82 -22.25
N LEU A 165 -6.01 -2.71 -21.53
CA LEU A 165 -5.74 -1.43 -22.16
C LEU A 165 -4.46 -1.45 -22.99
N SER A 166 -3.40 -2.06 -22.48
CA SER A 166 -2.15 -2.20 -23.22
C SER A 166 -2.30 -3.01 -24.50
N ASP A 167 -3.11 -4.09 -24.45
CA ASP A 167 -3.35 -4.96 -25.59
C ASP A 167 -4.21 -4.29 -26.66
N SER A 168 -5.18 -3.46 -26.26
CA SER A 168 -6.03 -2.70 -27.21
C SER A 168 -5.23 -1.67 -28.03
N LEU A 169 -4.07 -1.24 -27.57
CA LEU A 169 -3.16 -0.34 -28.29
C LEU A 169 -2.18 -1.09 -29.21
N ALA A 170 -2.29 -2.41 -29.32
CA ALA A 170 -1.41 -3.22 -30.16
C ALA A 170 -1.91 -3.43 -31.59
N HIS A 171 -3.10 -2.92 -31.89
CA HIS A 171 -3.79 -3.03 -33.17
C HIS A 171 -4.08 -1.66 -33.77
#